data_c422e0bd50079c928ce2f7d730354675
#
_entry.id   c422e0bd50079c928ce2f7d730354675
#
_cell.length_a   1.000
_cell.length_b   1.000
_cell.length_c   1.000
_cell.angle_alpha   90.00
_cell.angle_beta   90.00
_cell.angle_gamma   90.00
#
_symmetry.space_group_name_H-M   'P 1'
#
loop_
_entity.id
_entity.type
_entity.pdbx_description
1 polymer ?
#
loop_
_entity_poly.entity_id
_entity_poly.type
_entity_poly.pdbx_seq_one_letter_code
_entity_poly.pdbx_strand_id
1 'polypeptide(L)'
;MKKTILSVIAAFGICSSVFAQTRANDSVIINPGYSNQVFYDLGTSTVSSVSNTNWELAFQISGFEAAIYVNGKNNTKLFNALKDTSHWASITAADTAGLMTPINQCLNSDTSWRRGAFNQGIDLSNAFDLGWGVYDMNTHAVVGDSLYFLQLGNGTVKKLWMRALVGGTYLFSYANLDGSNQVDAMVNKVNYTNQIFGYYSIAADSALVREPQKNTWDLAFQQYFAVTPMPYKVVGVLQNEGVLVQKVNPVDTATMSYNASNFNHLINTIGYDWKSFDMNTNAWTLADSTVYFVQDRNNTIWKVIFTGFGGSATGKIKFSKEQVLSNVGVQSIAANNVFV
;
A
#
# COMPACT_ATOMS: atom_id res chain seq x y z
N MET A 1 68.03 -11.67 47.26
CA MET A 1 66.56 -11.67 47.48
C MET A 1 65.84 -11.36 46.17
N LYS A 2 65.36 -12.41 45.53
CA LYS A 2 64.57 -12.26 44.25
C LYS A 2 63.10 -12.13 44.63
N LYS A 3 62.46 -10.98 44.20
CA LYS A 3 61.01 -10.77 44.36
C LYS A 3 60.29 -11.28 43.11
N THR A 4 59.49 -12.33 43.29
CA THR A 4 58.64 -12.87 42.27
C THR A 4 57.34 -12.08 42.30
N ILE A 5 57.01 -11.40 41.20
CA ILE A 5 55.72 -10.70 40.99
C ILE A 5 54.78 -11.69 40.34
N LEU A 6 53.68 -12.03 41.05
CA LEU A 6 52.62 -12.90 40.58
C LEU A 6 51.58 -12.03 39.91
N SER A 7 51.52 -12.08 38.58
CA SER A 7 50.45 -11.39 37.81
C SER A 7 49.21 -12.26 37.76
N VAL A 8 48.13 -11.81 38.39
CA VAL A 8 46.80 -12.40 38.28
C VAL A 8 46.09 -11.80 37.03
N ILE A 9 45.93 -12.63 36.02
CA ILE A 9 45.12 -12.28 34.85
C ILE A 9 43.66 -12.60 35.18
N ALA A 10 42.84 -11.59 35.43
CA ALA A 10 41.41 -11.74 35.55
C ALA A 10 40.79 -11.88 34.14
N ALA A 11 40.38 -13.07 33.76
CA ALA A 11 39.63 -13.31 32.55
C ALA A 11 38.18 -12.83 32.77
N PHE A 12 37.83 -11.68 32.23
CA PHE A 12 36.44 -11.22 32.13
C PHE A 12 35.76 -12.02 31.01
N GLY A 13 35.01 -13.04 31.37
CA GLY A 13 34.11 -13.73 30.46
C GLY A 13 32.94 -12.78 30.08
N ILE A 14 32.94 -12.27 28.86
CA ILE A 14 31.77 -11.58 28.31
C ILE A 14 30.73 -12.67 28.04
N CYS A 15 29.76 -12.83 28.94
CA CYS A 15 28.60 -13.66 28.75
C CYS A 15 27.66 -12.90 27.77
N SER A 16 27.80 -13.15 26.47
CA SER A 16 26.85 -12.70 25.48
C SER A 16 25.53 -13.45 25.75
N SER A 17 24.57 -12.76 26.36
CA SER A 17 23.20 -13.25 26.46
C SER A 17 22.64 -13.37 25.07
N VAL A 18 22.58 -14.56 24.51
CA VAL A 18 21.80 -14.88 23.33
C VAL A 18 20.34 -14.80 23.76
N PHE A 19 19.70 -13.65 23.51
CA PHE A 19 18.25 -13.57 23.63
C PHE A 19 17.67 -14.46 22.55
N ALA A 20 17.08 -15.59 22.94
CA ALA A 20 16.27 -16.38 22.03
C ALA A 20 15.12 -15.49 21.55
N GLN A 21 15.08 -15.22 20.26
CA GLN A 21 13.99 -14.46 19.66
C GLN A 21 12.68 -15.22 19.84
N THR A 22 11.73 -14.56 20.49
CA THR A 22 10.43 -15.17 20.76
C THR A 22 9.52 -14.92 19.58
N ARG A 23 9.13 -15.99 18.91
CA ARG A 23 8.08 -15.97 17.90
C ARG A 23 6.76 -15.58 18.56
N ALA A 24 6.21 -14.44 18.20
CA ALA A 24 4.91 -13.96 18.67
C ALA A 24 3.80 -14.31 17.68
N ASN A 25 2.65 -14.77 18.18
CA ASN A 25 1.43 -14.91 17.39
C ASN A 25 0.62 -13.64 17.51
N ASP A 26 0.10 -13.15 16.37
CA ASP A 26 -0.71 -11.95 16.32
C ASP A 26 -1.87 -12.10 15.33
N SER A 27 -2.79 -11.14 15.33
CA SER A 27 -3.91 -11.14 14.37
C SER A 27 -4.45 -9.75 14.16
N VAL A 28 -4.97 -9.51 12.95
CA VAL A 28 -5.75 -8.32 12.60
C VAL A 28 -7.16 -8.72 12.19
N ILE A 29 -8.11 -7.78 12.28
CA ILE A 29 -9.51 -7.99 11.90
C ILE A 29 -9.90 -6.87 10.95
N ILE A 30 -10.11 -7.20 9.67
CA ILE A 30 -10.62 -6.27 8.65
C ILE A 30 -12.15 -6.25 8.59
N ASN A 31 -12.81 -6.78 9.62
CA ASN A 31 -14.24 -6.90 9.85
C ASN A 31 -15.01 -7.77 8.84
N PRO A 32 -16.24 -8.22 9.18
CA PRO A 32 -17.10 -8.95 8.27
C PRO A 32 -17.30 -8.21 6.94
N GLY A 33 -17.36 -8.97 5.85
CA GLY A 33 -17.42 -8.43 4.49
C GLY A 33 -16.20 -7.60 4.09
N TYR A 34 -15.11 -7.68 4.88
CA TYR A 34 -13.88 -6.94 4.66
C TYR A 34 -14.09 -5.43 4.60
N SER A 35 -14.93 -4.92 5.51
CA SER A 35 -15.38 -3.52 5.50
C SER A 35 -14.29 -2.52 5.93
N ASN A 36 -13.23 -2.99 6.60
CA ASN A 36 -12.14 -2.14 7.08
C ASN A 36 -10.84 -2.37 6.32
N GLN A 37 -10.01 -1.34 6.34
CA GLN A 37 -8.59 -1.38 6.09
C GLN A 37 -7.87 -1.29 7.43
N VAL A 38 -6.87 -2.13 7.65
CA VAL A 38 -6.13 -2.20 8.90
C VAL A 38 -4.65 -1.96 8.62
N PHE A 39 -4.10 -0.96 9.26
CA PHE A 39 -2.68 -0.63 9.23
C PHE A 39 -2.03 -1.23 10.47
N TYR A 40 -0.90 -1.88 10.31
CA TYR A 40 -0.22 -2.63 11.35
C TYR A 40 1.26 -2.28 11.43
N ASP A 41 1.77 -2.04 12.64
CA ASP A 41 3.18 -1.83 12.94
C ASP A 41 3.80 -3.13 13.47
N LEU A 42 4.83 -3.62 12.81
CA LEU A 42 5.50 -4.88 13.18
C LEU A 42 6.23 -4.78 14.51
N GLY A 43 6.84 -3.63 14.81
CA GLY A 43 7.65 -3.41 16.03
C GLY A 43 6.81 -3.34 17.29
N THR A 44 5.69 -2.61 17.23
CA THR A 44 4.87 -2.32 18.42
C THR A 44 3.60 -3.16 18.50
N SER A 45 3.23 -3.89 17.44
CA SER A 45 1.92 -4.54 17.28
C SER A 45 0.75 -3.54 17.31
N THR A 46 1.00 -2.27 17.04
CA THR A 46 -0.05 -1.25 17.00
C THR A 46 -0.92 -1.45 15.77
N VAL A 47 -2.23 -1.37 15.97
CA VAL A 47 -3.25 -1.54 14.94
C VAL A 47 -4.05 -0.24 14.81
N SER A 48 -4.16 0.28 13.59
CA SER A 48 -5.14 1.32 13.22
C SER A 48 -6.13 0.75 12.22
N SER A 49 -7.42 0.73 12.59
CA SER A 49 -8.50 0.18 11.77
C SER A 49 -9.46 1.27 11.34
N VAL A 50 -9.67 1.41 10.03
CA VAL A 50 -10.52 2.47 9.46
C VAL A 50 -11.50 1.87 8.44
N SER A 51 -12.66 2.50 8.29
CA SER A 51 -13.62 2.08 7.26
C SER A 51 -13.00 2.14 5.86
N ASN A 52 -13.20 1.10 5.06
CA ASN A 52 -12.78 1.05 3.66
C ASN A 52 -13.96 1.20 2.68
N THR A 53 -15.10 1.73 3.16
CA THR A 53 -16.31 1.89 2.37
C THR A 53 -16.83 3.34 2.33
N ASN A 54 -16.13 4.27 2.94
CA ASN A 54 -16.58 5.65 3.12
C ASN A 54 -15.82 6.69 2.26
N TRP A 55 -15.13 6.25 1.23
CA TRP A 55 -14.38 7.11 0.32
C TRP A 55 -14.47 6.58 -1.11
N GLU A 56 -14.33 7.45 -2.09
CA GLU A 56 -14.29 7.09 -3.51
C GLU A 56 -12.97 7.43 -4.17
N LEU A 57 -12.31 8.52 -3.77
CA LEU A 57 -11.04 8.99 -4.33
C LEU A 57 -9.96 9.11 -3.26
N ALA A 58 -8.70 8.81 -3.65
CA ALA A 58 -7.53 9.06 -2.81
C ALA A 58 -6.42 9.72 -3.64
N PHE A 59 -5.85 10.77 -3.10
CA PHE A 59 -4.91 11.67 -3.76
C PHE A 59 -3.54 11.56 -3.12
N GLN A 60 -2.52 11.24 -3.87
CA GLN A 60 -1.15 11.14 -3.38
C GLN A 60 -0.65 12.47 -2.80
N ILE A 61 -0.09 12.41 -1.59
CA ILE A 61 0.37 13.60 -0.88
C ILE A 61 1.80 13.98 -1.23
N SER A 62 2.68 13.00 -1.40
CA SER A 62 4.10 13.22 -1.73
C SER A 62 4.50 12.46 -2.98
N GLY A 63 5.39 13.05 -3.78
CA GLY A 63 5.86 12.47 -5.04
C GLY A 63 5.40 13.27 -6.26
N PHE A 64 6.09 13.06 -7.37
CA PHE A 64 5.82 13.75 -8.63
C PHE A 64 4.71 13.10 -9.45
N GLU A 65 4.40 11.84 -9.18
CA GLU A 65 3.46 11.05 -9.95
C GLU A 65 2.01 11.54 -9.81
N ALA A 66 1.74 12.30 -8.76
CA ALA A 66 0.41 12.83 -8.42
C ALA A 66 -0.68 11.76 -8.62
N ALA A 67 -0.43 10.57 -8.08
CA ALA A 67 -1.30 9.42 -8.26
C ALA A 67 -2.69 9.66 -7.65
N ILE A 68 -3.73 9.26 -8.38
CA ILE A 68 -5.11 9.35 -7.91
C ILE A 68 -5.76 7.98 -8.02
N TYR A 69 -6.20 7.48 -6.87
CA TYR A 69 -6.79 6.15 -6.68
C TYR A 69 -8.30 6.21 -6.62
N VAL A 70 -8.94 5.12 -7.03
CA VAL A 70 -10.38 4.89 -6.81
C VAL A 70 -10.60 3.74 -5.82
N ASN A 71 -11.68 3.80 -5.06
CA ASN A 71 -12.01 2.76 -4.10
C ASN A 71 -12.68 1.54 -4.74
N GLY A 72 -11.88 0.64 -5.31
CA GLY A 72 -12.38 -0.61 -5.88
C GLY A 72 -13.09 -1.51 -4.85
N LYS A 73 -12.73 -1.44 -3.55
CA LYS A 73 -13.44 -2.17 -2.49
C LYS A 73 -14.91 -1.77 -2.43
N ASN A 74 -15.19 -0.46 -2.52
CA ASN A 74 -16.54 0.09 -2.51
C ASN A 74 -17.27 0.02 -3.86
N ASN A 75 -16.78 -0.80 -4.82
CA ASN A 75 -17.27 -0.89 -6.19
C ASN A 75 -17.21 0.41 -6.98
N THR A 76 -16.42 1.39 -6.55
CA THR A 76 -16.16 2.58 -7.35
C THR A 76 -15.34 2.18 -8.58
N LYS A 77 -15.80 2.59 -9.77
CA LYS A 77 -15.15 2.30 -11.05
C LYS A 77 -14.90 3.58 -11.81
N LEU A 78 -13.75 3.66 -12.46
CA LEU A 78 -13.34 4.78 -13.29
C LEU A 78 -13.24 4.34 -14.73
N PHE A 79 -13.71 5.22 -15.65
CA PHE A 79 -13.59 5.03 -17.09
C PHE A 79 -13.16 6.35 -17.72
N ASN A 80 -12.22 6.31 -18.67
CA ASN A 80 -11.88 7.48 -19.46
C ASN A 80 -13.04 7.78 -20.43
N ALA A 81 -13.49 9.04 -20.46
CA ALA A 81 -14.55 9.46 -21.37
C ALA A 81 -14.06 9.64 -22.82
N LEU A 82 -12.74 9.52 -23.05
CA LEU A 82 -12.07 9.75 -24.33
C LEU A 82 -12.41 11.14 -24.93
N LYS A 83 -12.60 12.12 -24.07
CA LYS A 83 -12.91 13.51 -24.40
C LYS A 83 -11.99 14.44 -23.59
N ASP A 84 -11.58 15.52 -24.23
CA ASP A 84 -10.89 16.61 -23.59
C ASP A 84 -11.83 17.48 -22.75
N THR A 85 -11.27 18.39 -22.00
CA THR A 85 -11.97 19.22 -21.01
C THR A 85 -12.95 20.22 -21.62
N SER A 86 -12.83 20.57 -22.92
CA SER A 86 -13.77 21.44 -23.63
C SER A 86 -15.18 20.84 -23.70
N HIS A 87 -15.28 19.51 -23.60
CA HIS A 87 -16.54 18.77 -23.65
C HIS A 87 -17.25 18.68 -22.28
N TRP A 88 -16.74 19.29 -21.21
CA TRP A 88 -17.32 19.18 -19.87
C TRP A 88 -18.84 19.47 -19.84
N ALA A 89 -19.26 20.55 -20.51
CA ALA A 89 -20.67 20.96 -20.55
C ALA A 89 -21.53 20.04 -21.42
N SER A 90 -20.94 19.40 -22.43
CA SER A 90 -21.68 18.64 -23.46
C SER A 90 -21.76 17.12 -23.14
N ILE A 91 -21.02 16.62 -22.17
CA ILE A 91 -21.11 15.21 -21.77
C ILE A 91 -22.50 14.90 -21.21
N THR A 92 -23.08 13.81 -21.72
CA THR A 92 -24.39 13.26 -21.33
C THR A 92 -24.31 11.75 -21.04
N ALA A 93 -25.44 11.17 -20.68
CA ALA A 93 -25.54 9.72 -20.49
C ALA A 93 -25.28 8.91 -21.77
N ALA A 94 -25.55 9.48 -22.95
CA ALA A 94 -25.29 8.81 -24.22
C ALA A 94 -23.80 8.55 -24.46
N ASP A 95 -22.93 9.41 -23.93
CA ASP A 95 -21.46 9.30 -24.07
C ASP A 95 -20.86 8.11 -23.28
N THR A 96 -21.61 7.50 -22.39
CA THR A 96 -21.16 6.29 -21.64
C THR A 96 -21.23 5.01 -22.47
N ALA A 97 -21.96 5.02 -23.58
CA ALA A 97 -22.21 3.85 -24.41
C ALA A 97 -20.90 3.26 -24.97
N GLY A 98 -20.67 1.98 -24.74
CA GLY A 98 -19.47 1.27 -25.17
C GLY A 98 -18.20 1.58 -24.35
N LEU A 99 -18.19 2.61 -23.50
CA LEU A 99 -17.04 2.99 -22.70
C LEU A 99 -17.03 2.33 -21.30
N MET A 100 -18.18 2.20 -20.67
CA MET A 100 -18.29 1.67 -19.32
C MET A 100 -18.34 0.12 -19.28
N THR A 101 -17.33 -0.51 -19.87
CA THR A 101 -17.18 -1.97 -19.92
C THR A 101 -16.03 -2.43 -19.04
N PRO A 102 -15.98 -3.69 -18.59
CA PRO A 102 -14.88 -4.18 -17.75
C PRO A 102 -13.48 -4.00 -18.36
N ILE A 103 -13.37 -4.12 -19.69
CA ILE A 103 -12.07 -3.97 -20.39
C ILE A 103 -11.57 -2.52 -20.38
N ASN A 104 -12.45 -1.55 -20.30
CA ASN A 104 -12.13 -0.13 -20.31
C ASN A 104 -12.02 0.47 -18.90
N GLN A 105 -12.21 -0.34 -17.87
CA GLN A 105 -12.11 0.13 -16.49
C GLN A 105 -10.67 0.49 -16.17
N CYS A 106 -10.45 1.74 -15.76
CA CYS A 106 -9.18 2.19 -15.22
C CYS A 106 -8.99 1.62 -13.80
N LEU A 107 -7.85 1.00 -13.55
CA LEU A 107 -7.54 0.32 -12.30
C LEU A 107 -6.34 0.96 -11.59
N ASN A 108 -6.38 0.95 -10.26
CA ASN A 108 -5.17 1.26 -9.48
C ASN A 108 -4.13 0.18 -9.72
N SER A 109 -2.85 0.56 -9.68
CA SER A 109 -1.77 -0.42 -9.58
C SER A 109 -1.87 -1.18 -8.26
N ASP A 110 -1.65 -2.47 -8.30
CA ASP A 110 -1.50 -3.31 -7.10
C ASP A 110 -0.03 -3.53 -6.72
N THR A 111 0.90 -2.96 -7.49
CA THR A 111 2.35 -3.09 -7.28
C THR A 111 3.02 -1.81 -6.79
N SER A 112 2.35 -0.65 -6.85
CA SER A 112 2.94 0.64 -6.50
C SER A 112 1.90 1.63 -6.00
N TRP A 113 2.16 2.32 -4.89
CA TRP A 113 1.35 3.45 -4.40
C TRP A 113 1.42 4.69 -5.30
N ARG A 114 2.30 4.70 -6.29
CA ARG A 114 2.58 5.86 -7.15
C ARG A 114 1.85 5.80 -8.49
N ARG A 115 0.93 4.84 -8.70
CA ARG A 115 0.12 4.69 -9.91
C ARG A 115 -1.32 4.33 -9.56
N GLY A 116 -2.17 5.34 -9.58
CA GLY A 116 -3.62 5.19 -9.40
C GLY A 116 -4.35 4.95 -10.72
N ALA A 117 -5.65 4.75 -10.65
CA ALA A 117 -6.51 4.53 -11.81
C ALA A 117 -6.45 5.70 -12.82
N PHE A 118 -6.28 6.92 -12.35
CA PHE A 118 -6.19 8.11 -13.21
C PHE A 118 -4.84 8.22 -13.95
N ASN A 119 -3.81 7.47 -13.51
CA ASN A 119 -2.51 7.46 -14.16
C ASN A 119 -2.39 6.40 -15.26
N GLN A 120 -3.46 5.70 -15.62
CA GLN A 120 -3.40 4.57 -16.55
C GLN A 120 -3.12 4.98 -18.01
N GLY A 121 -3.48 6.16 -18.41
CA GLY A 121 -3.30 6.67 -19.77
C GLY A 121 -1.98 7.43 -20.01
N ILE A 122 -0.98 7.30 -19.16
CA ILE A 122 0.31 8.01 -19.28
C ILE A 122 0.96 7.76 -20.64
N ASP A 123 1.26 8.83 -21.36
CA ASP A 123 2.17 8.79 -22.52
C ASP A 123 3.63 8.75 -22.03
N LEU A 124 4.24 7.59 -22.11
CA LEU A 124 5.64 7.38 -21.67
C LEU A 124 6.65 8.15 -22.52
N SER A 125 6.28 8.69 -23.67
CA SER A 125 7.13 9.57 -24.49
C SER A 125 7.18 11.01 -23.97
N ASN A 126 6.21 11.40 -23.14
CA ASN A 126 6.13 12.70 -22.49
C ASN A 126 6.38 12.56 -20.99
N ALA A 127 7.57 12.95 -20.52
CA ALA A 127 7.94 12.86 -19.11
C ALA A 127 7.07 13.72 -18.16
N PHE A 128 6.27 14.62 -18.70
CA PHE A 128 5.39 15.53 -17.97
C PHE A 128 3.92 15.07 -17.95
N ASP A 129 3.59 13.99 -18.68
CA ASP A 129 2.25 13.42 -18.66
C ASP A 129 2.08 12.54 -17.41
N LEU A 130 1.01 12.78 -16.67
CA LEU A 130 0.62 12.03 -15.48
C LEU A 130 -0.64 11.17 -15.70
N GLY A 131 -1.13 11.11 -16.94
CA GLY A 131 -2.31 10.34 -17.38
C GLY A 131 -3.63 11.08 -17.20
N TRP A 132 -3.79 11.87 -16.15
CA TRP A 132 -4.98 12.71 -15.95
C TRP A 132 -4.75 14.18 -16.30
N GLY A 133 -3.51 14.54 -16.59
CA GLY A 133 -3.10 15.88 -16.93
C GLY A 133 -1.60 15.98 -17.13
N VAL A 134 -1.15 17.11 -17.63
CA VAL A 134 0.24 17.38 -17.98
C VAL A 134 0.83 18.42 -17.04
N TYR A 135 2.06 18.20 -16.56
CA TYR A 135 2.80 19.17 -15.77
C TYR A 135 3.34 20.30 -16.64
N ASP A 136 3.00 21.54 -16.29
CA ASP A 136 3.48 22.76 -16.93
C ASP A 136 4.65 23.35 -16.15
N MET A 137 5.82 23.40 -16.79
CA MET A 137 7.06 23.92 -16.22
C MET A 137 7.04 25.43 -15.91
N ASN A 138 6.17 26.19 -16.57
CA ASN A 138 6.08 27.65 -16.36
C ASN A 138 5.24 27.99 -15.13
N THR A 139 4.15 27.28 -14.94
CA THR A 139 3.20 27.51 -13.83
C THR A 139 3.46 26.63 -12.63
N HIS A 140 4.31 25.59 -12.78
CA HIS A 140 4.54 24.55 -11.78
C HIS A 140 3.24 23.85 -11.32
N ALA A 141 2.31 23.70 -12.23
CA ALA A 141 1.01 23.04 -12.01
C ALA A 141 0.87 21.82 -12.90
N VAL A 142 0.10 20.84 -12.46
CA VAL A 142 -0.45 19.82 -13.38
C VAL A 142 -1.79 20.34 -13.86
N VAL A 143 -1.99 20.41 -15.17
CA VAL A 143 -3.24 20.85 -15.80
C VAL A 143 -3.97 19.63 -16.34
N GLY A 144 -5.17 19.39 -15.86
CA GLY A 144 -6.00 18.27 -16.30
C GLY A 144 -6.50 18.44 -17.73
N ASP A 145 -6.38 17.40 -18.53
CA ASP A 145 -6.70 17.39 -19.97
C ASP A 145 -7.79 16.39 -20.35
N SER A 146 -8.18 15.51 -19.44
CA SER A 146 -9.07 14.38 -19.68
C SER A 146 -10.32 14.42 -18.81
N LEU A 147 -11.44 13.92 -19.36
CA LEU A 147 -12.70 13.73 -18.65
C LEU A 147 -12.93 12.24 -18.36
N TYR A 148 -13.66 11.97 -17.29
CA TYR A 148 -13.90 10.62 -16.79
C TYR A 148 -15.36 10.38 -16.44
N PHE A 149 -15.78 9.11 -16.50
CA PHE A 149 -16.99 8.61 -15.86
C PHE A 149 -16.61 7.88 -14.58
N LEU A 150 -17.21 8.31 -13.47
CA LEU A 150 -17.03 7.67 -12.16
C LEU A 150 -18.34 6.97 -11.78
N GLN A 151 -18.35 5.64 -11.78
CA GLN A 151 -19.46 4.86 -11.26
C GLN A 151 -19.26 4.62 -9.76
N LEU A 152 -20.19 5.08 -8.96
CA LEU A 152 -20.21 4.87 -7.51
C LEU A 152 -20.69 3.45 -7.17
N GLY A 153 -20.43 3.01 -5.94
CA GLY A 153 -20.81 1.67 -5.47
C GLY A 153 -22.33 1.37 -5.51
N ASN A 154 -23.17 2.39 -5.47
CA ASN A 154 -24.62 2.29 -5.62
C ASN A 154 -25.09 2.29 -7.09
N GLY A 155 -24.17 2.30 -8.05
CA GLY A 155 -24.47 2.33 -9.49
C GLY A 155 -24.64 3.72 -10.11
N THR A 156 -24.71 4.78 -9.30
CA THR A 156 -24.79 6.17 -9.83
C THR A 156 -23.53 6.50 -10.61
N VAL A 157 -23.69 7.11 -11.78
CA VAL A 157 -22.58 7.57 -12.62
C VAL A 157 -22.49 9.09 -12.57
N LYS A 158 -21.28 9.58 -12.31
CA LYS A 158 -20.92 11.01 -12.37
C LYS A 158 -19.95 11.23 -13.51
N LYS A 159 -20.02 12.40 -14.16
CA LYS A 159 -18.88 12.90 -14.92
C LYS A 159 -17.90 13.56 -13.96
N LEU A 160 -16.62 13.43 -14.24
CA LEU A 160 -15.54 13.89 -13.37
C LEU A 160 -14.41 14.50 -14.21
N TRP A 161 -13.88 15.62 -13.72
CA TRP A 161 -12.73 16.31 -14.29
C TRP A 161 -11.72 16.62 -13.20
N MET A 162 -10.52 16.06 -13.31
CA MET A 162 -9.36 16.50 -12.52
C MET A 162 -8.84 17.79 -13.14
N ARG A 163 -9.12 18.95 -12.52
CA ARG A 163 -8.85 20.27 -13.12
C ARG A 163 -7.38 20.63 -13.05
N ALA A 164 -6.78 20.49 -11.86
CA ALA A 164 -5.37 20.84 -11.65
C ALA A 164 -4.82 20.29 -10.33
N LEU A 165 -3.50 20.22 -10.27
CA LEU A 165 -2.75 20.22 -9.02
C LEU A 165 -1.86 21.46 -9.03
N VAL A 166 -2.18 22.43 -8.19
CA VAL A 166 -1.48 23.71 -8.10
C VAL A 166 -1.30 24.14 -6.65
N GLY A 167 -0.12 24.62 -6.29
CA GLY A 167 0.18 25.06 -4.92
C GLY A 167 -0.07 23.97 -3.86
N GLY A 168 0.12 22.70 -4.21
CA GLY A 168 -0.14 21.57 -3.32
C GLY A 168 -1.62 21.21 -3.16
N THR A 169 -2.52 21.76 -3.98
CA THR A 169 -3.96 21.51 -3.90
C THR A 169 -4.46 20.83 -5.18
N TYR A 170 -5.07 19.67 -5.04
CA TYR A 170 -5.85 19.04 -6.09
C TYR A 170 -7.20 19.74 -6.21
N LEU A 171 -7.53 20.19 -7.41
CA LEU A 171 -8.80 20.81 -7.78
C LEU A 171 -9.53 19.89 -8.77
N PHE A 172 -10.77 19.58 -8.50
CA PHE A 172 -11.56 18.73 -9.39
C PHE A 172 -13.04 19.08 -9.34
N SER A 173 -13.76 18.71 -10.40
CA SER A 173 -15.19 18.93 -10.51
C SER A 173 -15.89 17.63 -10.83
N TYR A 174 -17.07 17.42 -10.27
CA TYR A 174 -17.95 16.33 -10.65
C TYR A 174 -19.41 16.78 -10.70
N ALA A 175 -20.19 16.11 -11.52
CA ALA A 175 -21.61 16.41 -11.69
C ALA A 175 -22.38 15.15 -12.10
N ASN A 176 -23.71 15.21 -12.07
CA ASN A 176 -24.52 14.24 -12.79
C ASN A 176 -24.24 14.34 -14.30
N LEU A 177 -24.56 13.30 -15.07
CA LEU A 177 -24.31 13.28 -16.51
C LEU A 177 -25.10 14.35 -17.26
N ASP A 178 -26.25 14.79 -16.72
CA ASP A 178 -27.03 15.92 -17.26
C ASP A 178 -26.50 17.30 -16.84
N GLY A 179 -25.38 17.33 -16.10
CA GLY A 179 -24.78 18.57 -15.61
C GLY A 179 -25.34 19.07 -14.28
N SER A 180 -26.43 18.50 -13.77
CA SER A 180 -26.99 18.88 -12.48
C SER A 180 -26.09 18.47 -11.30
N ASN A 181 -26.29 19.10 -10.15
CA ASN A 181 -25.54 18.85 -8.93
C ASN A 181 -24.02 18.88 -9.12
N GLN A 182 -23.54 19.89 -9.85
CA GLN A 182 -22.12 20.11 -9.99
C GLN A 182 -21.51 20.56 -8.66
N VAL A 183 -20.38 19.95 -8.34
CA VAL A 183 -19.54 20.28 -7.20
C VAL A 183 -18.14 20.58 -7.71
N ASP A 184 -17.57 21.69 -7.24
CA ASP A 184 -16.16 22.02 -7.40
C ASP A 184 -15.47 21.74 -6.06
N ALA A 185 -14.63 20.73 -6.04
CA ALA A 185 -14.03 20.18 -4.83
C ALA A 185 -12.51 20.33 -4.81
N MET A 186 -11.92 20.21 -3.62
CA MET A 186 -10.47 20.27 -3.45
C MET A 186 -9.96 19.33 -2.37
N VAL A 187 -8.70 18.89 -2.55
CA VAL A 187 -7.92 18.21 -1.52
C VAL A 187 -6.57 18.91 -1.40
N ASN A 188 -6.33 19.58 -0.27
CA ASN A 188 -5.07 20.28 -0.01
C ASN A 188 -4.11 19.35 0.73
N LYS A 189 -2.93 19.10 0.16
CA LYS A 189 -1.90 18.19 0.68
C LYS A 189 -1.43 18.56 2.09
N VAL A 190 -1.48 19.84 2.46
CA VAL A 190 -1.05 20.30 3.79
C VAL A 190 -1.85 19.68 4.94
N ASN A 191 -3.12 19.30 4.67
CA ASN A 191 -3.99 18.68 5.67
C ASN A 191 -3.66 17.20 5.94
N TYR A 192 -2.74 16.62 5.15
CA TYR A 192 -2.42 15.19 5.16
C TYR A 192 -0.91 14.94 5.33
N THR A 193 -0.23 15.83 6.03
CA THR A 193 1.21 15.74 6.26
C THR A 193 1.58 14.39 6.87
N ASN A 194 2.58 13.73 6.28
CA ASN A 194 3.03 12.38 6.65
C ASN A 194 2.04 11.23 6.40
N GLN A 195 1.03 11.42 5.54
CA GLN A 195 0.19 10.35 5.01
C GLN A 195 0.61 10.03 3.56
N ILE A 196 0.26 8.84 3.06
CA ILE A 196 0.45 8.51 1.63
C ILE A 196 -0.62 9.23 0.82
N PHE A 197 -1.88 9.20 1.30
CA PHE A 197 -3.03 9.76 0.62
C PHE A 197 -3.86 10.72 1.48
N GLY A 198 -4.42 11.74 0.83
CA GLY A 198 -5.61 12.45 1.27
C GLY A 198 -6.84 11.87 0.57
N TYR A 199 -7.94 11.70 1.28
CA TYR A 199 -9.12 11.02 0.76
C TYR A 199 -10.29 11.96 0.54
N TYR A 200 -11.22 11.56 -0.33
CA TYR A 200 -12.45 12.29 -0.59
C TYR A 200 -13.63 11.34 -0.78
N SER A 201 -14.74 11.65 -0.16
CA SER A 201 -16.01 10.99 -0.40
C SER A 201 -16.88 11.82 -1.34
N ILE A 202 -17.14 11.30 -2.53
CA ILE A 202 -18.12 11.85 -3.49
C ILE A 202 -19.52 11.72 -2.91
N ALA A 203 -19.81 10.63 -2.19
CA ALA A 203 -21.13 10.40 -1.60
C ALA A 203 -21.46 11.37 -0.46
N ALA A 204 -20.45 11.80 0.32
CA ALA A 204 -20.60 12.74 1.43
C ALA A 204 -20.17 14.17 1.10
N ASP A 205 -19.66 14.42 -0.13
CA ASP A 205 -19.10 15.69 -0.58
C ASP A 205 -18.08 16.26 0.42
N SER A 206 -17.12 15.44 0.83
CA SER A 206 -16.16 15.86 1.86
C SER A 206 -14.81 15.18 1.74
N ALA A 207 -13.77 15.95 2.07
CA ALA A 207 -12.43 15.44 2.27
C ALA A 207 -12.32 14.70 3.61
N LEU A 208 -11.53 13.62 3.66
CA LEU A 208 -11.42 12.74 4.82
C LEU A 208 -9.96 12.55 5.22
N VAL A 209 -9.71 12.66 6.51
CA VAL A 209 -8.46 12.20 7.13
C VAL A 209 -8.73 10.83 7.75
N ARG A 210 -8.23 9.76 7.12
CA ARG A 210 -8.51 8.39 7.56
C ARG A 210 -7.27 7.51 7.70
N GLU A 211 -6.25 7.76 6.92
CA GLU A 211 -5.02 7.00 6.96
C GLU A 211 -4.15 7.46 8.15
N PRO A 212 -3.51 6.56 8.92
CA PRO A 212 -2.52 6.95 9.91
C PRO A 212 -1.27 7.53 9.24
N GLN A 213 -0.42 8.20 10.01
CA GLN A 213 0.85 8.70 9.50
C GLN A 213 1.71 7.55 8.96
N LYS A 214 2.33 7.71 7.78
CA LYS A 214 3.10 6.67 7.11
C LYS A 214 4.29 6.14 7.91
N ASN A 215 4.76 6.88 8.90
CA ASN A 215 5.82 6.44 9.80
C ASN A 215 5.33 5.61 11.00
N THR A 216 4.04 5.27 11.07
CA THR A 216 3.44 4.53 12.19
C THR A 216 2.93 3.14 11.82
N TRP A 217 3.13 2.68 10.59
CA TRP A 217 2.68 1.37 10.15
C TRP A 217 3.61 0.77 9.07
N ASP A 218 3.64 -0.55 8.95
CA ASP A 218 4.45 -1.28 7.96
C ASP A 218 3.59 -2.01 6.94
N LEU A 219 2.48 -2.58 7.38
CA LEU A 219 1.62 -3.44 6.56
C LEU A 219 0.17 -2.94 6.60
N ALA A 220 -0.49 -2.93 5.45
CA ALA A 220 -1.92 -2.63 5.30
C ALA A 220 -2.68 -3.89 4.88
N PHE A 221 -3.59 -4.34 5.73
CA PHE A 221 -4.49 -5.47 5.48
C PHE A 221 -5.82 -4.95 4.96
N GLN A 222 -6.25 -5.42 3.79
CA GLN A 222 -7.46 -4.89 3.15
C GLN A 222 -7.97 -5.77 2.02
N GLN A 223 -9.16 -5.44 1.53
CA GLN A 223 -9.62 -5.92 0.22
C GLN A 223 -9.24 -4.89 -0.85
N TYR A 224 -8.65 -5.34 -1.95
CA TYR A 224 -8.25 -4.51 -3.09
C TYR A 224 -8.42 -5.27 -4.41
N PHE A 225 -8.19 -4.63 -5.56
CA PHE A 225 -8.11 -5.29 -6.86
C PHE A 225 -6.68 -5.75 -7.13
N ALA A 226 -6.48 -7.05 -7.31
CA ALA A 226 -5.30 -7.60 -7.97
C ALA A 226 -5.49 -7.45 -9.48
N VAL A 227 -4.45 -7.02 -10.20
CA VAL A 227 -4.54 -6.71 -11.63
C VAL A 227 -4.16 -7.89 -12.49
N THR A 228 -3.23 -8.70 -12.06
CA THR A 228 -2.68 -9.83 -12.83
C THR A 228 -3.10 -11.17 -12.20
N PRO A 229 -3.45 -12.23 -12.96
CA PRO A 229 -3.55 -12.32 -14.43
C PRO A 229 -4.79 -11.67 -15.03
N MET A 230 -5.82 -11.40 -14.24
CA MET A 230 -6.98 -10.60 -14.61
C MET A 230 -7.53 -9.90 -13.36
N PRO A 231 -8.17 -8.71 -13.53
CA PRO A 231 -8.63 -7.92 -12.41
C PRO A 231 -9.71 -8.63 -11.59
N TYR A 232 -9.47 -8.83 -10.30
CA TYR A 232 -10.50 -9.31 -9.37
C TYR A 232 -10.23 -8.85 -7.93
N LYS A 233 -11.26 -8.84 -7.11
CA LYS A 233 -11.14 -8.44 -5.70
C LYS A 233 -10.52 -9.55 -4.87
N VAL A 234 -9.47 -9.18 -4.15
CA VAL A 234 -8.75 -10.07 -3.23
C VAL A 234 -8.65 -9.45 -1.85
N VAL A 235 -8.53 -10.29 -0.84
CA VAL A 235 -8.08 -9.88 0.50
C VAL A 235 -6.59 -10.19 0.59
N GLY A 236 -5.79 -9.18 0.89
CA GLY A 236 -4.36 -9.35 0.99
C GLY A 236 -3.69 -8.28 1.86
N VAL A 237 -2.37 -8.26 1.76
CA VAL A 237 -1.49 -7.40 2.55
C VAL A 237 -0.61 -6.61 1.60
N LEU A 238 -0.64 -5.29 1.75
CA LEU A 238 0.21 -4.38 1.00
C LEU A 238 1.22 -3.74 1.95
N GLN A 239 2.47 -3.65 1.51
CA GLN A 239 3.52 -3.01 2.30
C GLN A 239 3.51 -1.49 2.15
N ASN A 240 3.96 -0.80 3.20
CA ASN A 240 4.10 0.65 3.23
C ASN A 240 5.23 1.13 2.30
N GLU A 241 5.24 2.43 1.99
CA GLU A 241 6.42 3.07 1.37
C GLU A 241 7.65 2.90 2.26
N GLY A 242 8.77 2.48 1.65
CA GLY A 242 10.03 2.25 2.37
C GLY A 242 10.14 0.92 3.10
N VAL A 243 9.07 0.11 3.15
CA VAL A 243 9.11 -1.27 3.61
C VAL A 243 9.50 -2.19 2.45
N LEU A 244 10.42 -3.10 2.70
CA LEU A 244 10.87 -4.06 1.71
C LEU A 244 10.45 -5.47 2.12
N VAL A 245 10.10 -6.30 1.16
CA VAL A 245 9.67 -7.67 1.45
C VAL A 245 10.39 -8.65 0.52
N GLN A 246 10.82 -9.77 1.11
CA GLN A 246 11.22 -10.96 0.39
C GLN A 246 10.23 -12.08 0.68
N LYS A 247 9.61 -12.64 -0.35
CA LYS A 247 8.80 -13.85 -0.29
C LYS A 247 9.68 -15.06 -0.62
N VAL A 248 9.62 -16.11 0.19
CA VAL A 248 10.35 -17.37 -0.04
C VAL A 248 9.37 -18.54 0.02
N ASN A 249 9.33 -19.34 -1.07
CA ASN A 249 8.43 -20.47 -1.23
C ASN A 249 8.93 -21.39 -2.37
N PRO A 250 8.85 -22.73 -2.26
CA PRO A 250 8.54 -23.50 -1.04
C PRO A 250 9.75 -23.69 -0.15
N VAL A 251 9.56 -23.67 1.17
CA VAL A 251 10.64 -23.78 2.16
C VAL A 251 10.19 -24.45 3.46
N ASP A 252 11.15 -24.93 4.24
CA ASP A 252 10.94 -25.20 5.67
C ASP A 252 10.86 -23.85 6.41
N THR A 253 9.69 -23.52 6.86
CA THR A 253 9.43 -22.24 7.53
C THR A 253 10.14 -22.10 8.87
N ALA A 254 10.61 -23.19 9.48
CA ALA A 254 11.34 -23.14 10.75
C ALA A 254 12.79 -22.67 10.56
N THR A 255 13.47 -23.20 9.54
CA THR A 255 14.92 -23.03 9.35
C THR A 255 15.30 -21.95 8.33
N MET A 256 14.34 -21.49 7.51
CA MET A 256 14.62 -20.55 6.43
C MET A 256 15.11 -19.19 6.96
N SER A 257 16.17 -18.68 6.35
CA SER A 257 16.72 -17.33 6.54
C SER A 257 16.51 -16.46 5.31
N TYR A 258 16.65 -15.13 5.48
CA TYR A 258 16.53 -14.19 4.36
C TYR A 258 17.83 -14.06 3.56
N ASN A 259 17.69 -13.58 2.33
CA ASN A 259 18.78 -13.10 1.50
C ASN A 259 18.58 -11.60 1.21
N ALA A 260 19.50 -10.76 1.67
CA ALA A 260 19.39 -9.31 1.56
C ALA A 260 19.21 -8.80 0.10
N SER A 261 19.74 -9.51 -0.88
CA SER A 261 19.63 -9.14 -2.30
C SER A 261 18.24 -9.37 -2.91
N ASN A 262 17.36 -10.09 -2.22
CA ASN A 262 16.06 -10.49 -2.76
C ASN A 262 14.88 -9.68 -2.20
N PHE A 263 15.16 -8.67 -1.40
CA PHE A 263 14.11 -7.73 -0.98
C PHE A 263 13.68 -6.83 -2.14
N ASN A 264 12.38 -6.56 -2.23
CA ASN A 264 11.83 -5.72 -3.28
C ASN A 264 10.81 -4.70 -2.74
N HIS A 265 10.48 -3.71 -3.58
CA HIS A 265 9.61 -2.58 -3.24
C HIS A 265 8.17 -2.75 -3.70
N LEU A 266 7.83 -3.85 -4.38
CA LEU A 266 6.46 -4.06 -4.87
C LEU A 266 5.52 -4.17 -3.69
N ILE A 267 4.54 -3.28 -3.61
CA ILE A 267 3.66 -3.19 -2.45
C ILE A 267 2.85 -4.47 -2.19
N ASN A 268 2.68 -5.31 -3.20
CA ASN A 268 1.97 -6.58 -3.14
C ASN A 268 2.89 -7.81 -3.05
N THR A 269 4.14 -7.66 -2.58
CA THR A 269 5.04 -8.82 -2.43
C THR A 269 4.50 -9.87 -1.47
N ILE A 270 3.81 -9.45 -0.40
CA ILE A 270 3.00 -10.35 0.41
C ILE A 270 1.73 -10.71 -0.37
N GLY A 271 0.99 -9.70 -0.82
CA GLY A 271 -0.16 -9.88 -1.67
C GLY A 271 -1.28 -10.68 -1.03
N TYR A 272 -1.89 -11.55 -1.81
CA TYR A 272 -3.07 -12.32 -1.41
C TYR A 272 -2.90 -13.84 -1.50
N ASP A 273 -1.85 -14.33 -2.14
CA ASP A 273 -1.63 -15.73 -2.47
C ASP A 273 -1.01 -16.58 -1.34
N TRP A 274 -0.89 -16.01 -0.14
CA TRP A 274 -0.59 -16.75 1.10
C TRP A 274 -1.75 -17.66 1.52
N LYS A 275 -2.89 -17.59 0.83
CA LYS A 275 -4.06 -18.45 0.98
C LYS A 275 -4.75 -18.66 -0.35
N SER A 276 -5.44 -19.78 -0.49
CA SER A 276 -6.33 -20.11 -1.60
C SER A 276 -7.66 -20.63 -1.09
N PHE A 277 -8.73 -20.45 -1.88
CA PHE A 277 -10.03 -21.01 -1.56
C PHE A 277 -10.24 -22.30 -2.37
N ASP A 278 -10.48 -23.41 -1.66
CA ASP A 278 -10.82 -24.67 -2.29
C ASP A 278 -12.34 -24.77 -2.44
N MET A 279 -12.80 -24.75 -3.68
CA MET A 279 -14.22 -24.83 -4.05
C MET A 279 -14.84 -26.17 -3.71
N ASN A 280 -14.06 -27.26 -3.63
CA ASN A 280 -14.56 -28.61 -3.36
C ASN A 280 -14.85 -28.81 -1.88
N THR A 281 -13.96 -28.31 -1.04
CA THR A 281 -14.09 -28.41 0.42
C THR A 281 -14.78 -27.18 1.05
N ASN A 282 -15.02 -26.14 0.25
CA ASN A 282 -15.55 -24.84 0.68
C ASN A 282 -14.75 -24.24 1.85
N ALA A 283 -13.43 -24.37 1.78
CA ALA A 283 -12.52 -23.97 2.84
C ALA A 283 -11.31 -23.15 2.33
N TRP A 284 -10.75 -22.35 3.22
CA TRP A 284 -9.48 -21.65 2.97
C TRP A 284 -8.31 -22.54 3.34
N THR A 285 -7.36 -22.67 2.42
CA THR A 285 -6.06 -23.33 2.62
C THR A 285 -4.96 -22.28 2.67
N LEU A 286 -4.04 -22.41 3.61
CA LEU A 286 -2.88 -21.53 3.73
C LEU A 286 -1.69 -22.10 2.92
N ALA A 287 -0.84 -21.21 2.44
CA ALA A 287 0.45 -21.56 1.86
C ALA A 287 1.46 -21.80 3.00
N ASP A 288 1.40 -22.97 3.62
CA ASP A 288 2.13 -23.35 4.84
C ASP A 288 3.66 -23.43 4.69
N SER A 289 4.15 -23.58 3.46
CA SER A 289 5.58 -23.57 3.11
C SER A 289 6.08 -22.19 2.65
N THR A 290 5.39 -21.12 3.00
CA THR A 290 5.73 -19.74 2.59
C THR A 290 6.14 -18.89 3.78
N VAL A 291 7.27 -18.19 3.66
CA VAL A 291 7.79 -17.22 4.61
C VAL A 291 7.91 -15.86 3.94
N TYR A 292 7.60 -14.82 4.68
CA TYR A 292 7.86 -13.44 4.28
C TYR A 292 8.87 -12.83 5.22
N PHE A 293 9.97 -12.32 4.68
CA PHE A 293 10.90 -11.49 5.42
C PHE A 293 10.56 -10.04 5.10
N VAL A 294 10.25 -9.27 6.14
CA VAL A 294 9.81 -7.86 6.02
C VAL A 294 10.86 -6.99 6.69
N GLN A 295 11.54 -6.16 5.92
CA GLN A 295 12.37 -5.09 6.44
C GLN A 295 11.47 -3.88 6.66
N ASP A 296 11.24 -3.56 7.93
CA ASP A 296 10.37 -2.45 8.32
C ASP A 296 11.03 -1.08 8.07
N ARG A 297 10.29 -0.01 8.35
CA ARG A 297 10.75 1.38 8.21
C ARG A 297 12.00 1.71 9.03
N ASN A 298 12.26 0.95 10.09
CA ASN A 298 13.40 1.13 11.01
C ASN A 298 14.57 0.22 10.65
N ASN A 299 14.52 -0.43 9.46
CA ASN A 299 15.50 -1.43 9.00
C ASN A 299 15.56 -2.70 9.87
N THR A 300 14.56 -2.96 10.70
CA THR A 300 14.44 -4.22 11.42
C THR A 300 13.85 -5.27 10.48
N ILE A 301 14.42 -6.48 10.49
CA ILE A 301 13.93 -7.59 9.67
C ILE A 301 13.03 -8.49 10.52
N TRP A 302 11.82 -8.70 10.02
CA TRP A 302 10.81 -9.55 10.61
C TRP A 302 10.55 -10.77 9.73
N LYS A 303 10.49 -11.95 10.33
CA LYS A 303 10.01 -13.18 9.70
C LYS A 303 8.52 -13.31 9.99
N VAL A 304 7.70 -13.30 8.96
CA VAL A 304 6.24 -13.34 9.05
C VAL A 304 5.71 -14.59 8.35
N ILE A 305 4.81 -15.32 9.03
CA ILE A 305 4.17 -16.53 8.51
C ILE A 305 2.68 -16.45 8.82
N PHE A 306 1.83 -16.56 7.80
CA PHE A 306 0.38 -16.58 7.98
C PHE A 306 -0.08 -17.92 8.55
N THR A 307 -0.93 -17.88 9.57
CA THR A 307 -1.35 -19.07 10.33
C THR A 307 -2.88 -19.25 10.36
N GLY A 308 -3.65 -18.33 9.78
CA GLY A 308 -5.09 -18.48 9.70
C GLY A 308 -5.80 -17.35 8.95
N PHE A 309 -6.95 -17.69 8.37
CA PHE A 309 -7.85 -16.75 7.72
C PHE A 309 -9.31 -17.12 8.01
N GLY A 310 -10.05 -16.17 8.56
CA GLY A 310 -11.45 -16.37 8.96
C GLY A 310 -12.48 -16.02 7.87
N GLY A 311 -12.01 -15.80 6.63
CA GLY A 311 -12.89 -15.49 5.48
C GLY A 311 -13.75 -14.23 5.69
N SER A 312 -14.80 -14.10 4.89
CA SER A 312 -15.70 -12.93 4.91
C SER A 312 -16.56 -12.85 6.17
N ALA A 313 -16.72 -13.95 6.89
CA ALA A 313 -17.54 -13.99 8.10
C ALA A 313 -16.95 -13.16 9.25
N THR A 314 -15.62 -13.11 9.36
CA THR A 314 -14.94 -12.39 10.46
C THR A 314 -13.91 -11.37 9.98
N GLY A 315 -13.36 -11.56 8.79
CA GLY A 315 -12.22 -10.78 8.31
C GLY A 315 -10.94 -10.96 9.13
N LYS A 316 -10.86 -12.01 9.98
CA LYS A 316 -9.71 -12.23 10.85
C LYS A 316 -8.55 -12.89 10.10
N ILE A 317 -7.37 -12.27 10.18
CA ILE A 317 -6.11 -12.75 9.60
C ILE A 317 -5.16 -13.02 10.78
N LYS A 318 -4.64 -14.24 10.87
CA LYS A 318 -3.68 -14.66 11.91
C LYS A 318 -2.32 -14.87 11.29
N PHE A 319 -1.29 -14.46 11.99
CA PHE A 319 0.09 -14.66 11.57
C PHE A 319 1.01 -14.78 12.80
N SER A 320 2.19 -15.33 12.60
CA SER A 320 3.27 -15.21 13.57
C SER A 320 4.32 -14.26 13.02
N LYS A 321 4.96 -13.53 13.92
CA LYS A 321 6.11 -12.68 13.62
C LYS A 321 7.26 -12.96 14.56
N GLU A 322 8.46 -12.83 14.06
CA GLU A 322 9.69 -13.02 14.79
C GLU A 322 10.71 -12.01 14.26
N GLN A 323 11.33 -11.24 15.15
CA GLN A 323 12.40 -10.34 14.74
C GLN A 323 13.63 -11.18 14.41
N VAL A 324 14.17 -11.06 13.21
CA VAL A 324 15.40 -11.72 12.82
C VAL A 324 16.56 -10.85 13.26
N LEU A 325 17.44 -11.38 14.14
CA LEU A 325 18.68 -10.68 14.48
C LEU A 325 19.48 -10.49 13.18
N SER A 326 19.71 -9.25 12.77
CA SER A 326 20.78 -8.98 11.82
C SER A 326 22.05 -9.53 12.47
N ASN A 327 22.76 -10.42 11.78
CA ASN A 327 24.14 -10.73 12.11
C ASN A 327 24.90 -9.40 11.95
N VAL A 328 24.92 -8.59 13.00
CA VAL A 328 25.88 -7.49 13.11
C VAL A 328 27.21 -8.21 13.14
N GLY A 329 27.92 -8.16 12.01
CA GLY A 329 29.21 -8.83 11.89
C GLY A 329 30.03 -8.45 13.10
N VAL A 330 30.56 -9.46 13.81
CA VAL A 330 31.58 -9.26 14.81
C VAL A 330 32.69 -8.49 14.10
N GLN A 331 32.81 -7.19 14.37
CA GLN A 331 34.00 -6.46 13.96
C GLN A 331 35.17 -7.18 14.62
N SER A 332 35.95 -7.90 13.84
CA SER A 332 37.22 -8.44 14.28
C SER A 332 38.05 -7.24 14.72
N ILE A 333 38.18 -7.09 16.03
CA ILE A 333 39.17 -6.17 16.61
C ILE A 333 40.52 -6.72 16.14
N ALA A 334 41.10 -6.11 15.13
CA ALA A 334 42.49 -6.42 14.78
C ALA A 334 43.34 -6.14 15.99
N ALA A 335 43.87 -7.19 16.56
CA ALA A 335 44.86 -7.07 17.63
C ALA A 335 46.07 -6.36 17.04
N ASN A 336 46.25 -5.08 17.37
CA ASN A 336 47.45 -4.38 17.09
C ASN A 336 48.58 -5.06 17.85
N ASN A 337 49.43 -5.81 17.16
CA ASN A 337 50.70 -6.29 17.67
C ASN A 337 51.55 -5.08 17.97
N VAL A 338 51.62 -4.71 19.22
CA VAL A 338 52.70 -3.82 19.71
C VAL A 338 53.92 -4.69 19.89
N PHE A 339 54.86 -4.60 18.93
CA PHE A 339 56.24 -5.07 19.16
C PHE A 339 56.97 -4.01 20.00
N VAL A 340 57.50 -4.43 21.13
CA VAL A 340 58.58 -3.73 21.89
C VAL A 340 59.89 -4.40 21.59
#